data_3dd31cc00b909f52b02644715a321e54
#
_entry.id   3dd31cc00b909f52b02644715a321e54
#
_cell.length_a   1.000
_cell.length_b   1.000
_cell.length_c   1.000
_cell.angle_alpha   90.00
_cell.angle_beta   90.00
_cell.angle_gamma   90.00
#
_symmetry.space_group_name_H-M   'P 1'
#
loop_
_entity.id
_entity.type
_entity.pdbx_description
1 polymer ?
#
loop_
_entity_poly.entity_id
_entity_poly.type
_entity_poly.pdbx_seq_one_letter_code
_entity_poly.pdbx_strand_id
1 'polypeptide(L)'
;PRSTPKPSSAASDVYKRQGLCGACTVHLDGEAVRSCQVELGDAEGSAITTIEGLDPKGNHPVQQAWLELQVPQCGYCQSGQMMNAAAFLDSNPSPTDGEILEAMQGNLCRCITYVRIKQGVRRASEIMGA
;
A
#
# COMPACT_ATOMS: atom_id res chain seq x y z
N PRO A 1 22.41 5.34 18.37
CA PRO A 1 22.09 5.79 18.11
C PRO A 1 21.98 6.02 17.78
N ARG A 2 22.11 5.71 18.01
CA ARG A 2 21.72 6.22 17.76
C ARG A 2 21.35 6.75 17.02
N SER A 3 21.38 6.44 16.76
CA SER A 3 21.03 7.21 16.23
C SER A 3 20.12 7.61 15.65
N THR A 4 19.60 7.51 15.83
CA THR A 4 18.82 8.17 15.32
C THR A 4 18.41 9.02 15.26
N PRO A 5 18.76 9.00 14.86
CA PRO A 5 18.55 10.40 15.08
C PRO A 5 17.16 10.71 15.57
N LYS A 6 17.14 11.18 16.75
CA LYS A 6 15.87 11.36 17.46
C LYS A 6 14.90 12.31 16.77
N PRO A 7 15.33 13.45 16.20
CA PRO A 7 14.39 14.33 15.50
C PRO A 7 13.68 13.65 14.33
N SER A 8 14.42 12.85 13.58
CA SER A 8 13.87 12.11 12.46
C SER A 8 12.86 11.04 12.91
N SER A 9 13.17 10.34 13.98
CA SER A 9 12.26 9.36 14.57
C SER A 9 10.98 10.02 15.07
N ALA A 10 11.11 11.14 15.77
CA ALA A 10 9.95 11.89 16.26
C ALA A 10 9.06 12.36 15.11
N ALA A 11 9.65 12.88 14.05
CA ALA A 11 8.90 13.30 12.87
C ALA A 11 8.15 12.15 12.20
N SER A 12 8.76 10.98 12.15
CA SER A 12 8.09 9.78 11.64
C SER A 12 6.91 9.37 12.50
N ASP A 13 7.05 9.45 13.81
CA ASP A 13 6.03 9.00 14.74
C ASP A 13 4.80 9.90 14.75
N VAL A 14 4.91 11.13 14.28
CA VAL A 14 3.78 12.06 14.21
C VAL A 14 2.66 11.51 13.31
N TYR A 15 2.97 10.84 12.23
CA TYR A 15 1.96 10.28 11.33
C TYR A 15 2.20 8.82 10.94
N LYS A 16 3.37 8.29 11.22
CA LYS A 16 3.70 6.87 10.99
C LYS A 16 3.43 6.09 12.27
N ARG A 17 3.15 4.80 12.12
CA ARG A 17 2.87 3.88 13.24
C ARG A 17 1.65 4.26 14.07
N GLN A 18 0.80 5.15 13.56
CA GLN A 18 -0.44 5.58 14.24
C GLN A 18 -1.68 5.24 13.41
N GLY A 19 -1.54 4.38 12.39
CA GLY A 19 -2.64 4.03 11.50
C GLY A 19 -2.99 5.09 10.47
N LEU A 20 -2.22 6.17 10.37
CA LEU A 20 -2.55 7.32 9.53
C LEU A 20 -1.93 7.27 8.14
N CYS A 21 -0.68 6.79 8.01
CA CYS A 21 0.04 6.91 6.75
C CYS A 21 -0.15 5.75 5.78
N GLY A 22 -0.45 4.56 6.26
CA GLY A 22 -0.68 3.38 5.43
C GLY A 22 0.55 2.67 4.89
N ALA A 23 1.77 3.15 5.20
CA ALA A 23 2.99 2.53 4.69
C ALA A 23 3.17 1.07 5.16
N CYS A 24 2.58 0.72 6.29
CA CYS A 24 2.65 -0.62 6.88
C CYS A 24 1.51 -1.55 6.42
N THR A 25 0.71 -1.18 5.42
CA THR A 25 -0.42 -1.98 4.99
C THR A 25 0.03 -3.37 4.53
N VAL A 26 -0.61 -4.38 5.07
CA VAL A 26 -0.44 -5.79 4.69
C VAL A 26 -1.82 -6.41 4.54
N HIS A 27 -1.89 -7.63 4.01
CA HIS A 27 -3.16 -8.37 4.00
C HIS A 27 -3.20 -9.32 5.21
N LEU A 28 -4.28 -9.24 5.96
CA LEU A 28 -4.61 -10.17 7.03
C LEU A 28 -5.87 -10.91 6.58
N ASP A 29 -5.73 -12.21 6.29
CA ASP A 29 -6.79 -13.03 5.71
C ASP A 29 -7.42 -12.41 4.44
N GLY A 30 -6.59 -11.76 3.63
CA GLY A 30 -7.01 -11.12 2.38
C GLY A 30 -7.48 -9.67 2.50
N GLU A 31 -7.63 -9.17 3.71
CA GLU A 31 -8.05 -7.78 3.93
C GLU A 31 -6.86 -6.86 4.18
N ALA A 32 -6.88 -5.67 3.59
CA ALA A 32 -5.85 -4.68 3.82
C ALA A 32 -6.00 -4.09 5.23
N VAL A 33 -4.96 -4.23 6.03
CA VAL A 33 -4.91 -3.68 7.39
C VAL A 33 -3.61 -2.91 7.62
N ARG A 34 -3.65 -1.98 8.55
CA ARG A 34 -2.47 -1.25 9.00
C ARG A 34 -1.74 -2.08 10.05
N SER A 35 -0.65 -2.74 9.69
CA SER A 35 0.05 -3.65 10.62
C SER A 35 0.51 -2.96 11.90
N CYS A 36 0.77 -1.65 11.87
CA CYS A 36 1.17 -0.91 13.07
C CYS A 36 0.05 -0.77 14.10
N GLN A 37 -1.20 -1.06 13.74
CA GLN A 37 -2.38 -1.00 14.61
C GLN A 37 -2.92 -2.38 14.97
N VAL A 38 -2.30 -3.44 14.48
CA VAL A 38 -2.71 -4.81 14.78
C VAL A 38 -1.81 -5.39 15.87
N GLU A 39 -2.41 -5.84 16.96
CA GLU A 39 -1.65 -6.50 18.00
C GLU A 39 -1.27 -7.91 17.58
N LEU A 40 -0.14 -8.40 18.08
CA LEU A 40 0.36 -9.73 17.73
C LEU A 40 -0.67 -10.83 18.06
N GLY A 41 -1.36 -10.68 19.20
CA GLY A 41 -2.39 -11.62 19.62
C GLY A 41 -3.58 -11.67 18.66
N ASP A 42 -3.94 -10.54 18.07
CA ASP A 42 -5.05 -10.47 17.09
C ASP A 42 -4.69 -11.12 15.76
N ALA A 43 -3.40 -11.19 15.46
CA ALA A 43 -2.91 -11.82 14.22
C ALA A 43 -2.72 -13.33 14.37
N GLU A 44 -2.83 -13.86 15.59
CA GLU A 44 -2.65 -15.29 15.83
C GLU A 44 -3.69 -16.11 15.05
N GLY A 45 -3.23 -17.12 14.34
CA GLY A 45 -4.09 -17.98 13.52
C GLY A 45 -4.51 -17.39 12.19
N SER A 46 -4.11 -16.16 11.87
CA SER A 46 -4.44 -15.51 10.62
C SER A 46 -3.33 -15.66 9.58
N ALA A 47 -3.71 -15.64 8.30
CA ALA A 47 -2.75 -15.64 7.21
C ALA A 47 -2.34 -14.21 6.89
N ILE A 48 -1.05 -13.90 7.02
CA ILE A 48 -0.49 -12.58 6.75
C ILE A 48 0.23 -12.62 5.41
N THR A 49 -0.13 -11.70 4.51
CA THR A 49 0.55 -11.52 3.23
C THR A 49 1.17 -10.13 3.17
N THR A 50 2.48 -10.08 2.98
CA THR A 50 3.23 -8.85 2.77
C THR A 50 3.44 -8.63 1.28
N ILE A 51 4.12 -7.52 0.91
CA ILE A 51 4.38 -7.21 -0.49
C ILE A 51 5.20 -8.31 -1.19
N GLU A 52 6.09 -8.97 -0.49
CA GLU A 52 6.89 -10.08 -1.03
C GLU A 52 6.04 -11.31 -1.34
N GLY A 53 4.94 -11.49 -0.62
CA GLY A 53 4.01 -12.60 -0.80
C GLY A 53 2.84 -12.32 -1.72
N LEU A 54 2.69 -11.08 -2.21
CA LEU A 54 1.59 -10.72 -3.09
C LEU A 54 1.64 -11.53 -4.39
N ASP A 55 2.81 -11.63 -4.98
CA ASP A 55 3.13 -12.58 -6.03
C ASP A 55 4.63 -12.89 -5.92
N PRO A 56 5.03 -14.16 -5.67
CA PRO A 56 6.44 -14.53 -5.51
C PRO A 56 7.31 -14.16 -6.70
N LYS A 57 6.73 -14.06 -7.90
CA LYS A 57 7.44 -13.68 -9.13
C LYS A 57 7.35 -12.19 -9.45
N GLY A 58 6.60 -11.43 -8.64
CA GLY A 58 6.41 -10.01 -8.87
C GLY A 58 5.52 -9.68 -10.06
N ASN A 59 4.66 -10.61 -10.49
CA ASN A 59 3.82 -10.45 -11.67
C ASN A 59 2.37 -10.07 -11.36
N HIS A 60 2.08 -9.71 -10.12
CA HIS A 60 0.74 -9.25 -9.78
C HIS A 60 0.40 -8.01 -10.63
N PRO A 61 -0.84 -7.86 -11.13
CA PRO A 61 -1.22 -6.73 -11.98
C PRO A 61 -0.84 -5.37 -11.41
N VAL A 62 -0.98 -5.19 -10.10
CA VAL A 62 -0.56 -3.95 -9.43
C VAL A 62 0.95 -3.75 -9.55
N GLN A 63 1.75 -4.80 -9.32
CA GLN A 63 3.21 -4.71 -9.43
C GLN A 63 3.63 -4.40 -10.87
N GLN A 64 2.99 -5.02 -11.85
CA GLN A 64 3.25 -4.73 -13.26
C GLN A 64 2.95 -3.28 -13.61
N ALA A 65 1.79 -2.78 -13.18
CA ALA A 65 1.38 -1.40 -13.43
C ALA A 65 2.36 -0.40 -12.80
N TRP A 66 2.82 -0.68 -11.57
CA TRP A 66 3.79 0.16 -10.87
C TRP A 66 5.13 0.23 -11.60
N LEU A 67 5.60 -0.89 -12.13
CA LEU A 67 6.83 -0.93 -12.92
C LEU A 67 6.66 -0.22 -14.27
N GLU A 68 5.57 -0.50 -14.96
CA GLU A 68 5.29 0.07 -16.28
C GLU A 68 5.23 1.61 -16.23
N LEU A 69 4.56 2.17 -15.24
CA LEU A 69 4.38 3.60 -15.09
C LEU A 69 5.45 4.28 -14.24
N GLN A 70 6.39 3.51 -13.67
CA GLN A 70 7.43 4.02 -12.78
C GLN A 70 6.85 4.94 -11.69
N VAL A 71 5.85 4.42 -10.98
CA VAL A 71 5.07 5.17 -9.99
C VAL A 71 5.93 5.76 -8.86
N PRO A 72 6.90 5.02 -8.26
CA PRO A 72 7.59 5.49 -7.07
C PRO A 72 8.56 6.65 -7.32
N GLN A 73 8.76 7.45 -6.28
CA GLN A 73 9.93 8.32 -6.16
C GLN A 73 10.87 7.77 -5.08
N CYS A 74 10.69 8.11 -3.80
CA CYS A 74 11.55 7.55 -2.75
C CYS A 74 11.26 6.07 -2.46
N GLY A 75 10.07 5.60 -2.77
CA GLY A 75 9.66 4.20 -2.60
C GLY A 75 9.16 3.83 -1.21
N TYR A 76 9.27 4.69 -0.23
CA TYR A 76 8.96 4.35 1.17
C TYR A 76 7.52 3.90 1.38
N CYS A 77 6.55 4.59 0.76
CA CYS A 77 5.13 4.30 0.93
C CYS A 77 4.61 3.23 -0.05
N GLN A 78 5.41 2.79 -0.99
CA GLN A 78 4.90 2.08 -2.16
C GLN A 78 4.44 0.65 -1.86
N SER A 79 5.09 -0.05 -0.94
CA SER A 79 4.61 -1.37 -0.54
C SER A 79 3.18 -1.29 0.02
N GLY A 80 2.93 -0.33 0.92
CA GLY A 80 1.60 -0.10 1.45
C GLY A 80 0.59 0.35 0.39
N GLN A 81 1.02 1.21 -0.53
CA GLN A 81 0.17 1.64 -1.65
C GLN A 81 -0.26 0.46 -2.52
N MET A 82 0.69 -0.39 -2.90
CA MET A 82 0.41 -1.57 -3.71
C MET A 82 -0.47 -2.59 -2.98
N MET A 83 -0.22 -2.84 -1.69
CA MET A 83 -1.03 -3.78 -0.92
C MET A 83 -2.47 -3.29 -0.78
N ASN A 84 -2.67 -2.00 -0.52
CA ASN A 84 -4.01 -1.43 -0.46
C ASN A 84 -4.70 -1.47 -1.83
N ALA A 85 -3.98 -1.13 -2.89
CA ALA A 85 -4.52 -1.20 -4.26
C ALA A 85 -4.94 -2.61 -4.64
N ALA A 86 -4.13 -3.62 -4.29
CA ALA A 86 -4.44 -5.02 -4.59
C ALA A 86 -5.73 -5.47 -3.91
N ALA A 87 -5.88 -5.17 -2.62
CA ALA A 87 -7.10 -5.52 -1.87
C ALA A 87 -8.33 -4.78 -2.42
N PHE A 88 -8.16 -3.51 -2.76
CA PHE A 88 -9.23 -2.71 -3.35
C PHE A 88 -9.70 -3.30 -4.70
N LEU A 89 -8.76 -3.64 -5.58
CA LEU A 89 -9.10 -4.20 -6.90
C LEU A 89 -9.68 -5.61 -6.81
N ASP A 90 -9.32 -6.38 -5.79
CA ASP A 90 -9.96 -7.69 -5.55
C ASP A 90 -11.45 -7.54 -5.27
N SER A 91 -11.85 -6.50 -4.57
CA SER A 91 -13.26 -6.24 -4.27
C SER A 91 -13.97 -5.42 -5.34
N ASN A 92 -13.24 -4.61 -6.11
CA ASN A 92 -13.78 -3.76 -7.16
C ASN A 92 -12.84 -3.74 -8.37
N PRO A 93 -12.95 -4.72 -9.29
CA PRO A 93 -12.02 -4.84 -10.43
C PRO A 93 -12.11 -3.72 -11.47
N SER A 94 -13.23 -3.02 -11.53
CA SER A 94 -13.48 -1.97 -12.53
C SER A 94 -13.87 -0.65 -11.87
N PRO A 95 -12.97 -0.05 -11.08
CA PRO A 95 -13.32 1.15 -10.32
C PRO A 95 -13.38 2.39 -11.21
N THR A 96 -14.22 3.34 -10.80
CA THR A 96 -14.19 4.71 -11.34
C THR A 96 -13.02 5.49 -10.72
N ASP A 97 -12.67 6.61 -11.34
CA ASP A 97 -11.61 7.49 -10.79
C ASP A 97 -11.91 7.98 -9.38
N GLY A 98 -13.17 8.27 -9.10
CA GLY A 98 -13.60 8.69 -7.76
C GLY A 98 -13.42 7.60 -6.72
N GLU A 99 -13.75 6.37 -7.06
CA GLU A 99 -13.57 5.22 -6.18
C GLU A 99 -12.10 4.94 -5.90
N ILE A 100 -11.24 5.09 -6.92
CA ILE A 100 -9.79 4.95 -6.74
C ILE A 100 -9.28 6.01 -5.77
N LEU A 101 -9.67 7.27 -5.95
CA LEU A 101 -9.24 8.35 -5.05
C LEU A 101 -9.68 8.10 -3.62
N GLU A 102 -10.92 7.69 -3.43
CA GLU A 102 -11.47 7.38 -2.10
C GLU A 102 -10.74 6.20 -1.45
N ALA A 103 -10.52 5.13 -2.19
CA ALA A 103 -9.85 3.94 -1.66
C ALA A 103 -8.39 4.20 -1.28
N MET A 104 -7.70 5.04 -2.03
CA MET A 104 -6.27 5.28 -1.85
C MET A 104 -5.93 6.48 -0.97
N GLN A 105 -6.90 7.32 -0.61
CA GLN A 105 -6.63 8.54 0.13
C GLN A 105 -6.04 8.31 1.53
N GLY A 106 -6.26 7.13 2.10
CA GLY A 106 -5.70 6.76 3.40
C GLY A 106 -4.22 6.40 3.37
N ASN A 107 -3.61 6.28 2.19
CA ASN A 107 -2.20 5.96 2.03
C ASN A 107 -1.44 7.22 1.65
N LEU A 108 -0.60 7.71 2.56
CA LEU A 108 0.12 8.97 2.37
C LEU A 108 1.42 8.77 1.60
N CYS A 109 1.76 9.74 0.78
CA CYS A 109 3.01 9.79 0.03
C CYS A 109 3.69 11.15 0.23
N ARG A 110 4.84 11.16 0.89
CA ARG A 110 5.58 12.40 1.13
C ARG A 110 6.12 13.04 -0.16
N CYS A 111 6.35 12.22 -1.19
CA CYS A 111 6.78 12.68 -2.51
C CYS A 111 5.63 13.18 -3.38
N ILE A 112 4.40 13.07 -2.89
CA ILE A 112 3.18 13.53 -3.58
C ILE A 112 3.02 12.83 -4.95
N THR A 113 3.22 11.52 -4.99
CA THR A 113 3.06 10.75 -6.24
C THR A 113 1.61 10.32 -6.50
N TYR A 114 0.64 10.98 -5.91
CA TYR A 114 -0.77 10.55 -5.92
C TYR A 114 -1.36 10.41 -7.33
N VAL A 115 -0.97 11.29 -8.25
CA VAL A 115 -1.45 11.19 -9.64
C VAL A 115 -0.96 9.90 -10.29
N ARG A 116 0.31 9.55 -10.10
CA ARG A 116 0.87 8.31 -10.64
C ARG A 116 0.29 7.08 -9.95
N ILE A 117 0.04 7.16 -8.65
CA ILE A 117 -0.60 6.08 -7.90
C ILE A 117 -1.98 5.80 -8.46
N LYS A 118 -2.79 6.84 -8.68
CA LYS A 118 -4.11 6.71 -9.30
C LYS A 118 -4.02 6.06 -10.69
N GLN A 119 -3.09 6.52 -11.51
CA GLN A 119 -2.84 5.94 -12.83
C GLN A 119 -2.40 4.48 -12.73
N GLY A 120 -1.56 4.15 -11.74
CA GLY A 120 -1.12 2.80 -11.46
C GLY A 120 -2.28 1.86 -11.12
N VAL A 121 -3.20 2.31 -10.26
CA VAL A 121 -4.38 1.52 -9.90
C VAL A 121 -5.27 1.31 -11.13
N ARG A 122 -5.50 2.33 -11.92
CA ARG A 122 -6.29 2.21 -13.15
C ARG A 122 -5.62 1.23 -14.12
N ARG A 123 -4.32 1.36 -14.32
CA ARG A 123 -3.58 0.45 -15.22
C ARG A 123 -3.64 -1.00 -14.73
N ALA A 124 -3.53 -1.20 -13.41
CA ALA A 124 -3.66 -2.55 -12.82
C ALA A 124 -5.04 -3.14 -13.11
N SER A 125 -6.10 -2.33 -12.97
CA SER A 125 -7.46 -2.75 -13.34
C SER A 125 -7.54 -3.20 -14.79
N GLU A 126 -6.94 -2.44 -15.71
CA GLU A 126 -6.89 -2.81 -17.14
C GLU A 126 -6.14 -4.13 -17.37
N ILE A 127 -5.01 -4.33 -16.68
CA ILE A 127 -4.24 -5.58 -16.77
C ILE A 127 -5.05 -6.76 -16.26
N MET A 128 -5.89 -6.56 -15.25
CA MET A 128 -6.79 -7.60 -14.74
C MET A 128 -7.91 -7.96 -15.73
N GLY A 129 -8.06 -7.22 -16.81
CA GLY A 129 -9.06 -7.46 -17.83
C GLY A 129 -10.39 -6.77 -17.62
N ALA A 130 -10.37 -5.77 -16.79
CA ALA A 130 -11.57 -5.00 -16.48
C ALA A 130 -11.78 -3.84 -17.44
#